data_dbb05e63c1f9b4d5e232c2133085792a
#
_entry.id   dbb05e63c1f9b4d5e232c2133085792a
#
_cell.length_a   1.000
_cell.length_b   1.000
_cell.length_c   1.000
_cell.angle_alpha   90.00
_cell.angle_beta   90.00
_cell.angle_gamma   90.00
#
_symmetry.space_group_name_H-M   'P 1'
#
loop_
_entity.id
_entity.type
_entity.pdbx_description
1 polymer ?
#
loop_
_entity_poly.entity_id
_entity_poly.type
_entity_poly.pdbx_seq_one_letter_code
_entity_poly.pdbx_strand_id
1 'polypeptide(L)'
;MYYIGVGIMEELYLRGLLQNIIEKWFGERENATLYAILITSVLFGLGHIFGALGQPIVTVIAKTVWATALGVYFGAVYVVSKNLWVPIILHLTINLCGIPFCFSTSNQYPAIALITCLVSYILLAIYGVYIIRKNN
;
A
#
# COMPACT_ATOMS: atom_id res chain seq x y z
N MET A 1 -4.30 -19.65 -1.12
CA MET A 1 -4.50 -19.22 0.28
C MET A 1 -3.42 -18.25 0.79
N TYR A 2 -2.14 -18.40 0.42
CA TYR A 2 -1.03 -17.54 0.89
C TYR A 2 -1.31 -16.03 0.70
N TYR A 3 -1.66 -15.59 -0.52
CA TYR A 3 -1.91 -14.16 -0.82
C TYR A 3 -3.06 -13.53 -0.03
N ILE A 4 -4.08 -14.32 0.34
CA ILE A 4 -5.19 -13.84 1.17
C ILE A 4 -4.73 -13.58 2.59
N GLY A 5 -4.01 -14.56 3.18
CA GLY A 5 -3.48 -14.42 4.54
C GLY A 5 -2.50 -13.25 4.68
N VAL A 6 -1.62 -13.06 3.69
CA VAL A 6 -0.63 -11.98 3.67
C VAL A 6 -1.34 -10.61 3.65
N GLY A 7 -2.29 -10.38 2.73
CA GLY A 7 -2.99 -9.10 2.65
C GLY A 7 -3.76 -8.74 3.94
N ILE A 8 -4.40 -9.72 4.58
CA ILE A 8 -5.09 -9.50 5.87
C ILE A 8 -4.07 -9.12 6.95
N MET A 9 -2.97 -9.87 7.08
CA MET A 9 -1.96 -9.64 8.11
C MET A 9 -1.28 -8.29 7.92
N GLU A 10 -0.94 -7.92 6.69
CA GLU A 10 -0.30 -6.63 6.39
C GLU A 10 -1.20 -5.47 6.80
N GLU A 11 -2.51 -5.50 6.49
CA GLU A 11 -3.43 -4.44 6.90
C GLU A 11 -3.66 -4.40 8.42
N LEU A 12 -3.78 -5.56 9.08
CA LEU A 12 -3.88 -5.62 10.52
C LEU A 12 -2.68 -4.99 11.22
N TYR A 13 -1.45 -5.32 10.78
CA TYR A 13 -0.24 -4.78 11.39
C TYR A 13 -0.01 -3.30 11.04
N LEU A 14 -0.16 -2.94 9.78
CA LEU A 14 0.19 -1.59 9.33
C LEU A 14 -0.89 -0.57 9.67
N ARG A 15 -2.16 -0.86 9.39
CA ARG A 15 -3.27 0.09 9.62
C ARG A 15 -3.90 -0.11 10.98
N GLY A 16 -4.19 -1.37 11.34
CA GLY A 16 -4.82 -1.68 12.62
C GLY A 16 -3.94 -1.40 13.83
N LEU A 17 -2.63 -1.63 13.73
CA LEU A 17 -1.72 -1.47 14.86
C LEU A 17 -0.77 -0.28 14.68
N LEU A 18 0.15 -0.35 13.72
CA LEU A 18 1.28 0.57 13.61
C LEU A 18 0.87 2.01 13.30
N GLN A 19 -0.07 2.20 12.37
CA GLN A 19 -0.58 3.54 12.03
C GLN A 19 -1.21 4.21 13.25
N ASN A 20 -2.02 3.50 14.04
CA ASN A 20 -2.64 4.03 15.24
C ASN A 20 -1.61 4.34 16.35
N ILE A 21 -0.56 3.53 16.49
CA ILE A 21 0.53 3.80 17.45
C ILE A 21 1.29 5.06 17.05
N ILE A 22 1.68 5.18 15.78
CA ILE A 22 2.44 6.33 15.29
C ILE A 22 1.59 7.60 15.38
N GLU A 23 0.31 7.54 15.02
CA GLU A 23 -0.61 8.68 15.16
C GLU A 23 -0.69 9.16 16.61
N LYS A 24 -0.86 8.25 17.56
CA LYS A 24 -0.84 8.57 19.00
C LYS A 24 0.50 9.15 19.45
N TRP A 25 1.61 8.69 18.90
CA TRP A 25 2.94 9.20 19.22
C TRP A 25 3.12 10.66 18.75
N PHE A 26 2.55 11.02 17.60
CA PHE A 26 2.52 12.42 17.15
C PHE A 26 1.57 13.28 17.98
N GLY A 27 0.59 12.70 18.65
CA GLY A 27 -0.36 13.38 19.54
C GLY A 27 -1.26 14.39 18.80
N GLU A 28 -1.44 15.57 19.39
CA GLU A 28 -2.34 16.61 18.87
C GLU A 28 -1.72 17.47 17.73
N ARG A 29 -0.66 17.02 17.08
CA ARG A 29 -0.07 17.75 15.95
C ARG A 29 -1.05 17.76 14.78
N GLU A 30 -1.19 18.91 14.13
CA GLU A 30 -2.13 19.18 13.04
C GLU A 30 -2.14 18.10 11.93
N ASN A 31 -0.99 17.49 11.63
CA ASN A 31 -0.86 16.49 10.58
C ASN A 31 -0.49 15.09 11.12
N ALA A 32 -0.79 14.78 12.38
CA ALA A 32 -0.42 13.51 13.02
C ALA A 32 -0.88 12.29 12.20
N THR A 33 -2.14 12.28 11.77
CA THR A 33 -2.75 11.24 10.93
C THR A 33 -2.01 11.09 9.60
N LEU A 34 -1.71 12.21 8.92
CA LEU A 34 -1.00 12.18 7.64
C LEU A 34 0.42 11.63 7.80
N TYR A 35 1.14 12.04 8.85
CA TYR A 35 2.48 11.51 9.13
C TYR A 35 2.45 10.01 9.42
N ALA A 36 1.47 9.53 10.20
CA ALA A 36 1.30 8.13 10.48
C ALA A 36 1.04 7.32 9.19
N ILE A 37 0.18 7.81 8.32
CA ILE A 37 -0.09 7.20 7.01
C ILE A 37 1.19 7.15 6.17
N LEU A 38 1.92 8.25 6.05
CA LEU A 38 3.12 8.30 5.21
C LEU A 38 4.21 7.35 5.73
N ILE A 39 4.47 7.33 7.03
CA ILE A 39 5.49 6.46 7.64
C ILE A 39 5.13 4.99 7.42
N THR A 40 3.90 4.59 7.73
CA THR A 40 3.47 3.19 7.56
C THR A 40 3.44 2.76 6.09
N SER A 41 3.18 3.69 5.18
CA SER A 41 3.20 3.43 3.74
C SER A 41 4.61 3.23 3.21
N VAL A 42 5.58 4.00 3.69
CA VAL A 42 7.00 3.78 3.36
C VAL A 42 7.47 2.42 3.88
N LEU A 43 7.13 2.07 5.12
CA LEU A 43 7.45 0.75 5.70
C LEU A 43 6.81 -0.39 4.89
N PHE A 44 5.56 -0.22 4.44
CA PHE A 44 4.89 -1.17 3.57
C PHE A 44 5.64 -1.35 2.23
N GLY A 45 6.01 -0.26 1.58
CA GLY A 45 6.79 -0.29 0.34
C GLY A 45 8.14 -0.96 0.52
N LEU A 46 8.88 -0.61 1.58
CA LEU A 46 10.17 -1.23 1.89
C LEU A 46 10.06 -2.73 2.16
N GLY A 47 8.99 -3.18 2.83
CA GLY A 47 8.70 -4.60 3.02
C GLY A 47 8.60 -5.37 1.71
N HIS A 48 8.14 -4.73 0.63
CA HIS A 48 8.03 -5.36 -0.69
C HIS A 48 9.37 -5.62 -1.39
N ILE A 49 10.48 -5.00 -0.93
CA ILE A 49 11.83 -5.28 -1.43
C ILE A 49 12.17 -6.76 -1.23
N PHE A 50 11.85 -7.31 -0.06
CA PHE A 50 12.15 -8.72 0.25
C PHE A 50 11.43 -9.70 -0.70
N GLY A 51 10.20 -9.38 -1.09
CA GLY A 51 9.43 -10.18 -2.07
C GLY A 51 9.85 -9.94 -3.54
N ALA A 52 10.76 -9.01 -3.79
CA ALA A 52 11.27 -8.70 -5.13
C ALA A 52 12.76 -9.04 -5.30
N LEU A 53 13.39 -9.67 -4.31
CA LEU A 53 14.78 -10.10 -4.39
C LEU A 53 14.97 -11.05 -5.57
N GLY A 54 16.05 -10.82 -6.33
CA GLY A 54 16.36 -11.59 -7.55
C GLY A 54 15.69 -11.06 -8.83
N GLN A 55 14.81 -10.06 -8.73
CA GLN A 55 14.26 -9.36 -9.89
C GLN A 55 15.18 -8.24 -10.38
N PRO A 56 15.04 -7.76 -11.64
CA PRO A 56 15.76 -6.59 -12.12
C PRO A 56 15.54 -5.38 -11.21
N ILE A 57 16.59 -4.59 -10.97
CA ILE A 57 16.57 -3.45 -10.05
C ILE A 57 15.42 -2.46 -10.34
N VAL A 58 15.10 -2.26 -11.62
CA VAL A 58 13.98 -1.41 -12.05
C VAL A 58 12.65 -1.95 -11.52
N THR A 59 12.45 -3.26 -11.57
CA THR A 59 11.25 -3.92 -11.02
C THR A 59 11.18 -3.77 -9.51
N VAL A 60 12.31 -3.92 -8.79
CA VAL A 60 12.37 -3.74 -7.34
C VAL A 60 11.98 -2.31 -6.96
N ILE A 61 12.59 -1.32 -7.61
CA ILE A 61 12.29 0.10 -7.37
C ILE A 61 10.81 0.41 -7.68
N ALA A 62 10.34 0.01 -8.86
CA ALA A 62 8.96 0.23 -9.26
C ALA A 62 7.98 -0.39 -8.25
N LYS A 63 8.22 -1.63 -7.83
CA LYS A 63 7.39 -2.34 -6.86
C LYS A 63 7.36 -1.65 -5.50
N THR A 64 8.50 -1.16 -5.02
CA THR A 64 8.60 -0.41 -3.78
C THR A 64 7.80 0.90 -3.86
N VAL A 65 7.95 1.65 -4.96
CA VAL A 65 7.26 2.93 -5.15
C VAL A 65 5.74 2.73 -5.24
N TRP A 66 5.27 1.80 -6.06
CA TRP A 66 3.83 1.58 -6.18
C TRP A 66 3.20 1.01 -4.90
N ALA A 67 3.90 0.13 -4.17
CA ALA A 67 3.43 -0.38 -2.89
C ALA A 67 3.33 0.74 -1.87
N THR A 68 4.33 1.63 -1.80
CA THR A 68 4.27 2.83 -0.95
C THR A 68 3.06 3.70 -1.31
N ALA A 69 2.86 3.98 -2.60
CA ALA A 69 1.73 4.78 -3.07
C ALA A 69 0.37 4.14 -2.70
N LEU A 70 0.25 2.83 -2.93
CA LEU A 70 -0.93 2.07 -2.55
C LEU A 70 -1.15 2.08 -1.03
N GLY A 71 -0.05 2.02 -0.27
CA GLY A 71 -0.05 2.15 1.18
C GLY A 71 -0.67 3.45 1.65
N VAL A 72 -0.35 4.58 1.02
CA VAL A 72 -0.96 5.89 1.32
C VAL A 72 -2.47 5.85 1.11
N TYR A 73 -2.92 5.27 0.00
CA TYR A 73 -4.35 5.14 -0.28
C TYR A 73 -5.07 4.27 0.76
N PHE A 74 -4.53 3.10 1.10
CA PHE A 74 -5.13 2.22 2.11
C PHE A 74 -5.18 2.86 3.50
N GLY A 75 -4.11 3.56 3.90
CA GLY A 75 -4.10 4.31 5.16
C GLY A 75 -5.15 5.40 5.21
N ALA A 76 -5.32 6.14 4.11
CA ALA A 76 -6.35 7.17 4.00
C ALA A 76 -7.77 6.60 4.03
N VAL A 77 -8.02 5.52 3.28
CA VAL A 77 -9.32 4.84 3.27
C VAL A 77 -9.66 4.28 4.65
N TYR A 78 -8.68 3.73 5.37
CA TYR A 78 -8.88 3.27 6.74
C TYR A 78 -9.36 4.40 7.66
N VAL A 79 -8.69 5.54 7.64
CA VAL A 79 -9.05 6.70 8.48
C VAL A 79 -10.45 7.22 8.16
N VAL A 80 -10.77 7.37 6.88
CA VAL A 80 -12.06 7.94 6.45
C VAL A 80 -13.21 6.96 6.69
N SER A 81 -13.01 5.67 6.41
CA SER A 81 -14.05 4.66 6.59
C SER A 81 -14.24 4.25 8.07
N LYS A 82 -13.23 4.48 8.91
CA LYS A 82 -13.15 3.98 10.29
C LYS A 82 -13.38 2.45 10.39
N ASN A 83 -13.07 1.75 9.32
CA ASN A 83 -13.32 0.31 9.19
C ASN A 83 -12.15 -0.38 8.50
N LEU A 84 -11.44 -1.23 9.25
CA LEU A 84 -10.26 -1.94 8.75
C LEU A 84 -10.59 -2.96 7.64
N TRP A 85 -11.81 -3.46 7.58
CA TRP A 85 -12.21 -4.38 6.52
C TRP A 85 -12.17 -3.75 5.13
N VAL A 86 -12.35 -2.41 5.03
CA VAL A 86 -12.35 -1.73 3.73
C VAL A 86 -10.97 -1.82 3.06
N PRO A 87 -9.86 -1.39 3.67
CA PRO A 87 -8.54 -1.57 3.06
C PRO A 87 -8.16 -3.05 2.91
N ILE A 88 -8.57 -3.95 3.83
CA ILE A 88 -8.34 -5.39 3.69
C ILE A 88 -8.98 -5.91 2.39
N ILE A 89 -10.24 -5.63 2.14
CA ILE A 89 -10.96 -6.10 0.95
C ILE A 89 -10.33 -5.52 -0.32
N LEU A 90 -9.99 -4.23 -0.32
CA LEU A 90 -9.31 -3.58 -1.45
C LEU A 90 -7.95 -4.24 -1.72
N HIS A 91 -7.16 -4.47 -0.69
CA HIS A 91 -5.86 -5.13 -0.82
C HIS A 91 -5.99 -6.57 -1.36
N LEU A 92 -6.94 -7.33 -0.82
CA LEU A 92 -7.22 -8.69 -1.31
C LEU A 92 -7.63 -8.68 -2.78
N THR A 93 -8.46 -7.75 -3.20
CA THR A 93 -8.87 -7.61 -4.61
C THR A 93 -7.65 -7.38 -5.51
N ILE A 94 -6.74 -6.49 -5.11
CA ILE A 94 -5.51 -6.22 -5.87
C ILE A 94 -4.61 -7.46 -5.93
N ASN A 95 -4.44 -8.17 -4.81
CA ASN A 95 -3.66 -9.40 -4.77
C ASN A 95 -4.25 -10.49 -5.67
N LEU A 96 -5.58 -10.64 -5.68
CA LEU A 96 -6.27 -11.59 -6.56
C LEU A 96 -6.11 -11.22 -8.04
N CYS A 97 -6.17 -9.94 -8.39
CA CYS A 97 -5.91 -9.47 -9.75
C CYS A 97 -4.47 -9.74 -10.22
N GLY A 98 -3.53 -9.89 -9.30
CA GLY A 98 -2.14 -10.27 -9.58
C GLY A 98 -1.93 -11.76 -9.87
N ILE A 99 -2.88 -12.65 -9.53
CA ILE A 99 -2.74 -14.11 -9.68
C ILE A 99 -2.43 -14.53 -11.14
N PRO A 100 -3.05 -13.98 -12.19
CA PRO A 100 -2.72 -14.38 -13.57
C PRO A 100 -1.24 -14.20 -13.92
N PHE A 101 -0.55 -13.23 -13.32
CA PHE A 101 0.89 -13.03 -13.53
C PHE A 101 1.76 -14.13 -12.92
N CYS A 102 1.26 -14.85 -11.92
CA CYS A 102 1.96 -15.98 -11.31
C CYS A 102 2.06 -17.19 -12.26
N PHE A 103 1.21 -17.27 -13.27
CA PHE A 103 1.22 -18.31 -14.31
C PHE A 103 1.98 -17.88 -15.57
N SER A 104 2.51 -16.66 -15.60
CA SER A 104 3.35 -16.20 -16.70
C SER A 104 4.70 -16.90 -16.67
N THR A 105 5.15 -17.38 -17.82
CA THR A 105 6.48 -17.98 -17.98
C THR A 105 7.61 -16.95 -17.99
N SER A 106 7.28 -15.65 -18.07
CA SER A 106 8.23 -14.56 -18.01
C SER A 106 8.41 -14.11 -16.58
N ASN A 107 9.64 -14.13 -16.09
CA ASN A 107 10.00 -13.60 -14.77
C ASN A 107 10.04 -12.05 -14.72
N GLN A 108 9.62 -11.38 -15.78
CA GLN A 108 9.67 -9.92 -15.89
C GLN A 108 8.29 -9.35 -16.17
N TYR A 109 7.94 -8.29 -15.47
CA TYR A 109 6.74 -7.52 -15.78
C TYR A 109 6.94 -6.77 -17.12
N PRO A 110 5.97 -6.85 -18.05
CA PRO A 110 5.99 -5.99 -19.23
C PRO A 110 6.10 -4.50 -18.83
N ALA A 111 6.88 -3.72 -19.56
CA ALA A 111 7.06 -2.29 -19.24
C ALA A 111 5.74 -1.54 -19.14
N ILE A 112 4.79 -1.88 -20.01
CA ILE A 112 3.44 -1.27 -19.97
C ILE A 112 2.72 -1.56 -18.65
N ALA A 113 2.83 -2.76 -18.11
CA ALA A 113 2.22 -3.11 -16.82
C ALA A 113 2.86 -2.34 -15.67
N LEU A 114 4.21 -2.21 -15.67
CA LEU A 114 4.93 -1.42 -14.66
C LEU A 114 4.49 0.04 -14.68
N ILE A 115 4.41 0.66 -15.86
CA ILE A 115 4.02 2.05 -16.02
C ILE A 115 2.56 2.24 -15.59
N THR A 116 1.66 1.36 -16.02
CA THR A 116 0.24 1.44 -15.67
C THR A 116 0.02 1.33 -14.17
N CYS A 117 0.68 0.37 -13.50
CA CYS A 117 0.61 0.22 -12.05
C CYS A 117 1.16 1.47 -11.32
N LEU A 118 2.33 1.97 -11.73
CA LEU A 118 2.92 3.18 -11.14
C LEU A 118 1.98 4.38 -11.23
N VAL A 119 1.49 4.67 -12.44
CA VAL A 119 0.58 5.81 -12.66
C VAL A 119 -0.69 5.65 -11.87
N SER A 120 -1.35 4.50 -11.95
CA SER A 120 -2.63 4.26 -11.26
C SER A 120 -2.49 4.38 -9.74
N TYR A 121 -1.45 3.81 -9.14
CA TYR A 121 -1.29 3.83 -7.69
C TYR A 121 -0.80 5.18 -7.16
N ILE A 122 -0.02 5.94 -7.95
CA ILE A 122 0.31 7.32 -7.61
C ILE A 122 -0.95 8.20 -7.62
N LEU A 123 -1.83 8.04 -8.60
CA LEU A 123 -3.11 8.75 -8.63
C LEU A 123 -3.99 8.41 -7.42
N LEU A 124 -4.04 7.13 -7.03
CA LEU A 124 -4.73 6.71 -5.81
C LEU A 124 -4.12 7.32 -4.55
N ALA A 125 -2.78 7.40 -4.46
CA ALA A 125 -2.10 8.05 -3.33
C ALA A 125 -2.45 9.54 -3.24
N ILE A 126 -2.43 10.26 -4.36
CA ILE A 126 -2.82 11.67 -4.44
C ILE A 126 -4.27 11.84 -3.97
N TYR A 127 -5.17 10.98 -4.45
CA TYR A 127 -6.55 10.97 -4.00
C TYR A 127 -6.68 10.66 -2.51
N GLY A 128 -5.89 9.72 -1.98
CA GLY A 128 -5.82 9.42 -0.56
C GLY A 128 -5.44 10.64 0.29
N VAL A 129 -4.40 11.38 -0.11
CA VAL A 129 -4.01 12.63 0.58
C VAL A 129 -5.13 13.67 0.47
N TYR A 130 -5.78 13.79 -0.68
CA TYR A 130 -6.89 14.72 -0.87
C TYR A 130 -8.06 14.43 0.08
N ILE A 131 -8.49 13.16 0.19
CA ILE A 131 -9.63 12.83 1.08
C ILE A 131 -9.29 13.03 2.57
N ILE A 132 -8.05 12.80 3.00
CA ILE A 132 -7.63 13.12 4.37
C ILE A 132 -7.69 14.62 4.63
N ARG A 133 -7.15 15.43 3.73
CA ARG A 133 -7.17 16.92 3.90
C ARG A 133 -8.57 17.52 3.86
N LYS A 134 -9.49 16.87 3.16
CA LYS A 134 -10.89 17.31 3.07
C LYS A 134 -11.69 16.97 4.33
N ASN A 135 -11.30 15.92 5.07
CA ASN A 135 -12.02 15.42 6.23
C ASN A 135 -11.37 15.79 7.58
N ASN A 136 -10.21 16.49 7.55
CA ASN A 136 -9.61 17.18 8.68
C ASN A 136 -10.02 18.64 8.66
#